data_1e0e730ff999f52e3e5f336d51161552
#
_entry.id   1e0e730ff999f52e3e5f336d51161552
#
_cell.length_a   1.000
_cell.length_b   1.000
_cell.length_c   1.000
_cell.angle_alpha   90.00
_cell.angle_beta   90.00
_cell.angle_gamma   90.00
#
_symmetry.space_group_name_H-M   'P 1'
#
loop_
_entity.id
_entity.type
_entity.pdbx_description
1 polymer ?
#
loop_
_entity_poly.entity_id
_entity_poly.type
_entity_poly.pdbx_seq_one_letter_code
_entity_poly.pdbx_strand_id
1 'polypeptide(L)'
;MKKIYKVSLATMTLLTLVACGPKRRPRTQPSTAQSEVTDGKSSKKASSGHEYYQTVLERYQAYSRAIEAGDSAGLEAKLKEIDPQSDEYVYAMYLQTLGSKLNLSYFYTDLDKDGRDELLIGNGQTVSAIYYLKGQQPELLHTAFVASSGGSRSGFQIFEDGSVIYASFSSLQPEVDLIHYK
;
A
#
# COMPACT_ATOMS: atom_id res chain seq x y z
N MET A 1 -1.94 -8.32 -16.81
CA MET A 1 -2.41 -9.74 -16.59
C MET A 1 -1.88 -10.23 -15.25
N LYS A 2 -2.75 -10.70 -14.38
CA LYS A 2 -2.40 -11.21 -13.02
C LYS A 2 -1.78 -12.61 -13.15
N LYS A 3 -0.55 -12.82 -12.68
CA LYS A 3 0.08 -14.14 -12.60
C LYS A 3 0.25 -14.51 -11.12
N ILE A 4 -0.27 -15.66 -10.71
CA ILE A 4 -0.17 -16.18 -9.36
C ILE A 4 0.87 -17.29 -9.35
N TYR A 5 1.86 -17.21 -8.46
CA TYR A 5 2.90 -18.20 -8.29
C TYR A 5 2.86 -18.71 -6.84
N LYS A 6 2.76 -20.03 -6.67
CA LYS A 6 2.94 -20.68 -5.36
C LYS A 6 4.32 -21.29 -5.32
N VAL A 7 5.15 -20.82 -4.39
CA VAL A 7 6.53 -21.30 -4.22
C VAL A 7 6.60 -22.07 -2.90
N SER A 8 6.93 -23.35 -3.01
CA SER A 8 7.14 -24.19 -1.83
C SER A 8 8.53 -23.94 -1.22
N LEU A 9 8.58 -23.72 0.08
CA LEU A 9 9.80 -23.34 0.82
C LEU A 9 10.81 -24.52 1.00
N ALA A 10 10.59 -25.66 0.35
CA ALA A 10 11.32 -26.90 0.61
C ALA A 10 12.77 -26.97 0.08
N THR A 11 13.25 -25.92 -0.61
CA THR A 11 14.61 -25.92 -1.21
C THR A 11 15.33 -24.59 -1.00
N MET A 12 15.63 -24.24 0.26
CA MET A 12 16.59 -23.16 0.53
C MET A 12 17.88 -23.77 1.11
N THR A 13 18.73 -24.26 0.23
CA THR A 13 20.12 -24.64 0.55
C THR A 13 20.98 -23.40 0.74
N LEU A 14 21.72 -23.41 1.84
CA LEU A 14 22.71 -22.42 2.28
C LEU A 14 23.49 -21.75 1.14
N LEU A 15 23.38 -20.43 1.01
CA LEU A 15 24.38 -19.61 0.36
C LEU A 15 25.07 -18.74 1.42
N THR A 16 26.36 -19.01 1.61
CA THR A 16 27.26 -18.30 2.52
C THR A 16 27.45 -16.85 2.08
N LEU A 17 27.17 -15.92 2.98
CA LEU A 17 27.43 -14.49 2.82
C LEU A 17 28.93 -14.20 2.97
N VAL A 18 29.54 -13.68 1.90
CA VAL A 18 30.82 -12.96 1.97
C VAL A 18 30.50 -11.50 2.28
N ALA A 19 30.92 -11.06 3.46
CA ALA A 19 30.78 -9.68 3.91
C ALA A 19 31.85 -8.80 3.25
N CYS A 20 31.43 -7.81 2.45
CA CYS A 20 32.24 -6.65 2.10
C CYS A 20 31.64 -5.40 2.73
N GLY A 21 32.46 -4.70 3.52
CA GLY A 21 32.06 -3.61 4.41
C GLY A 21 31.64 -2.30 3.72
N PRO A 22 31.08 -1.35 4.47
CA PRO A 22 30.36 -0.21 3.94
C PRO A 22 31.28 0.99 3.68
N LYS A 23 31.28 1.51 2.45
CA LYS A 23 31.71 2.89 2.18
C LYS A 23 30.56 3.86 2.43
N ARG A 24 30.67 4.67 3.47
CA ARG A 24 29.77 5.80 3.75
C ARG A 24 29.87 6.83 2.62
N ARG A 25 28.76 7.21 2.02
CA ARG A 25 28.60 8.43 1.23
C ARG A 25 27.78 9.46 2.00
N PRO A 26 28.07 10.77 1.83
CA PRO A 26 27.44 11.83 2.61
C PRO A 26 25.99 12.05 2.19
N ARG A 27 25.18 12.33 3.19
CA ARG A 27 23.76 12.67 3.14
C ARG A 27 23.60 14.06 2.54
N THR A 28 23.04 14.17 1.35
CA THR A 28 22.58 15.44 0.78
C THR A 28 21.12 15.67 1.22
N GLN A 29 20.88 16.80 1.91
CA GLN A 29 19.55 17.27 2.27
C GLN A 29 18.78 17.67 1.00
N PRO A 30 17.47 17.40 0.91
CA PRO A 30 16.65 17.99 -0.14
C PRO A 30 16.36 19.46 0.20
N SER A 31 16.77 20.31 -0.73
CA SER A 31 16.46 21.74 -0.76
C SER A 31 14.98 21.96 -1.06
N THR A 32 14.35 22.82 -0.26
CA THR A 32 13.01 23.34 -0.48
C THR A 32 13.00 24.18 -1.77
N ALA A 33 12.39 23.68 -2.84
CA ALA A 33 12.16 24.46 -4.05
C ALA A 33 10.75 25.08 -3.98
N GLN A 34 10.70 26.39 -3.80
CA GLN A 34 9.52 27.21 -4.09
C GLN A 34 9.30 27.21 -5.60
N SER A 35 8.10 26.84 -6.03
CA SER A 35 7.71 26.89 -7.43
C SER A 35 7.19 28.28 -7.75
N GLU A 36 7.92 29.00 -8.61
CA GLU A 36 7.42 30.19 -9.28
C GLU A 36 6.38 29.80 -10.34
N VAL A 37 5.28 30.57 -10.33
CA VAL A 37 4.21 30.52 -11.31
C VAL A 37 4.71 31.17 -12.60
N THR A 38 4.79 30.39 -13.69
CA THR A 38 4.89 30.96 -15.04
C THR A 38 3.67 30.51 -15.85
N ASP A 39 2.87 31.49 -16.22
CA ASP A 39 1.79 31.41 -17.21
C ASP A 39 2.30 30.90 -18.57
N GLY A 40 1.55 30.01 -19.17
CA GLY A 40 1.67 29.86 -20.61
C GLY A 40 1.40 28.48 -21.20
N LYS A 41 0.22 28.31 -21.75
CA LYS A 41 -0.23 27.29 -22.69
C LYS A 41 -1.02 26.12 -22.10
N SER A 42 -2.35 26.28 -22.13
CA SER A 42 -3.35 25.24 -21.92
C SER A 42 -3.17 24.07 -22.91
N SER A 43 -2.33 23.12 -22.56
CA SER A 43 -2.52 21.74 -22.95
C SER A 43 -3.52 21.15 -21.96
N LYS A 44 -4.61 20.52 -22.40
CA LYS A 44 -5.50 19.73 -21.55
C LYS A 44 -4.62 18.67 -20.87
N LYS A 45 -4.19 18.97 -19.63
CA LYS A 45 -3.55 17.98 -18.76
C LYS A 45 -4.63 16.94 -18.52
N ALA A 46 -4.37 15.70 -18.90
CA ALA A 46 -5.25 14.58 -18.53
C ALA A 46 -5.46 14.66 -17.01
N SER A 47 -6.70 14.51 -16.55
CA SER A 47 -6.98 14.46 -15.12
C SER A 47 -6.19 13.30 -14.53
N SER A 48 -5.42 13.56 -13.47
CA SER A 48 -4.66 12.51 -12.76
C SER A 48 -5.58 11.49 -12.05
N GLY A 49 -6.89 11.77 -12.02
CA GLY A 49 -7.89 10.87 -11.45
C GLY A 49 -8.03 10.94 -9.93
N HIS A 50 -7.32 11.85 -9.26
CA HIS A 50 -7.33 11.96 -7.79
C HIS A 50 -8.73 12.14 -7.21
N GLU A 51 -9.62 12.84 -7.91
CA GLU A 51 -11.00 13.09 -7.51
C GLU A 51 -11.82 11.81 -7.33
N TYR A 52 -11.48 10.75 -8.02
CA TYR A 52 -12.21 9.46 -7.92
C TYR A 52 -11.85 8.69 -6.65
N TYR A 53 -10.70 8.97 -6.02
CA TYR A 53 -10.28 8.32 -4.79
C TYR A 53 -10.84 8.95 -3.51
N GLN A 54 -11.60 10.04 -3.62
CA GLN A 54 -12.09 10.77 -2.46
C GLN A 54 -12.88 9.88 -1.48
N THR A 55 -13.74 9.01 -1.99
CA THR A 55 -14.53 8.08 -1.15
C THR A 55 -13.66 7.07 -0.41
N VAL A 56 -12.54 6.64 -1.01
CA VAL A 56 -11.56 5.76 -0.36
C VAL A 56 -10.88 6.50 0.78
N LEU A 57 -10.39 7.72 0.53
CA LEU A 57 -9.72 8.53 1.54
C LEU A 57 -10.64 8.87 2.72
N GLU A 58 -11.90 9.24 2.46
CA GLU A 58 -12.90 9.52 3.50
C GLU A 58 -13.14 8.29 4.38
N ARG A 59 -13.17 7.10 3.81
CA ARG A 59 -13.32 5.84 4.51
C ARG A 59 -12.14 5.56 5.45
N TYR A 60 -10.91 5.68 4.97
CA TYR A 60 -9.71 5.52 5.81
C TYR A 60 -9.59 6.59 6.89
N GLN A 61 -9.98 7.82 6.60
CA GLN A 61 -10.08 8.88 7.61
C GLN A 61 -11.12 8.55 8.69
N ALA A 62 -12.27 7.97 8.31
CA ALA A 62 -13.28 7.55 9.27
C ALA A 62 -12.76 6.41 10.17
N TYR A 63 -12.03 5.44 9.62
CA TYR A 63 -11.37 4.39 10.41
C TYR A 63 -10.37 4.99 11.40
N SER A 64 -9.49 5.87 10.93
CA SER A 64 -8.47 6.52 11.77
C SER A 64 -9.13 7.27 12.94
N ARG A 65 -10.14 8.10 12.66
CA ARG A 65 -10.84 8.86 13.71
C ARG A 65 -11.52 7.96 14.74
N ALA A 66 -12.19 6.88 14.31
CA ALA A 66 -12.83 5.95 15.23
C ALA A 66 -11.80 5.22 16.11
N ILE A 67 -10.69 4.77 15.53
CA ILE A 67 -9.61 4.08 16.24
C ILE A 67 -8.93 5.03 17.26
N GLU A 68 -8.58 6.25 16.83
CA GLU A 68 -7.96 7.26 17.70
C GLU A 68 -8.86 7.68 18.85
N ALA A 69 -10.18 7.76 18.60
CA ALA A 69 -11.18 8.06 19.63
C ALA A 69 -11.51 6.87 20.55
N GLY A 70 -11.05 5.65 20.24
CA GLY A 70 -11.46 4.43 20.93
C GLY A 70 -12.93 4.06 20.70
N ASP A 71 -13.54 4.60 19.62
CA ASP A 71 -14.94 4.36 19.26
C ASP A 71 -15.08 3.04 18.50
N SER A 72 -15.08 1.94 19.24
CA SER A 72 -15.24 0.60 18.66
C SER A 72 -16.59 0.40 17.97
N ALA A 73 -17.66 1.02 18.49
CA ALA A 73 -18.99 0.90 17.90
C ALA A 73 -19.09 1.65 16.56
N GLY A 74 -18.50 2.85 16.50
CA GLY A 74 -18.41 3.63 15.26
C GLY A 74 -17.57 2.92 14.19
N LEU A 75 -16.45 2.30 14.58
CA LEU A 75 -15.65 1.49 13.67
C LEU A 75 -16.42 0.27 13.17
N GLU A 76 -17.09 -0.48 14.05
CA GLU A 76 -17.90 -1.63 13.67
C GLU A 76 -19.02 -1.27 12.69
N ALA A 77 -19.66 -0.11 12.91
CA ALA A 77 -20.69 0.38 11.99
C ALA A 77 -20.11 0.60 10.58
N LYS A 78 -18.90 1.16 10.48
CA LYS A 78 -18.21 1.35 9.19
C LYS A 78 -17.80 0.04 8.54
N LEU A 79 -17.35 -0.93 9.33
CA LEU A 79 -16.96 -2.24 8.83
C LEU A 79 -18.14 -3.04 8.26
N LYS A 80 -19.36 -2.81 8.75
CA LYS A 80 -20.58 -3.43 8.19
C LYS A 80 -20.92 -2.96 6.77
N GLU A 81 -20.33 -1.84 6.31
CA GLU A 81 -20.53 -1.31 4.96
C GLU A 81 -19.69 -2.01 3.91
N ILE A 82 -18.71 -2.85 4.30
CA ILE A 82 -17.78 -3.56 3.40
C ILE A 82 -17.94 -5.08 3.52
N ASP A 83 -17.56 -5.78 2.44
CA ASP A 83 -17.59 -7.25 2.41
C ASP A 83 -16.64 -7.83 3.44
N PRO A 84 -17.11 -8.64 4.41
CA PRO A 84 -16.25 -9.27 5.42
C PRO A 84 -15.19 -10.22 4.84
N GLN A 85 -15.32 -10.64 3.59
CA GLN A 85 -14.35 -11.49 2.90
C GLN A 85 -13.31 -10.68 2.09
N SER A 86 -13.45 -9.34 2.07
CA SER A 86 -12.54 -8.48 1.31
C SER A 86 -11.23 -8.23 2.05
N ASP A 87 -10.15 -8.03 1.30
CA ASP A 87 -8.86 -7.61 1.83
C ASP A 87 -8.96 -6.29 2.60
N GLU A 88 -9.85 -5.39 2.18
CA GLU A 88 -10.07 -4.12 2.86
C GLU A 88 -10.64 -4.32 4.27
N TYR A 89 -11.60 -5.24 4.44
CA TYR A 89 -12.14 -5.56 5.77
C TYR A 89 -11.05 -6.09 6.70
N VAL A 90 -10.26 -7.06 6.23
CA VAL A 90 -9.17 -7.65 7.00
C VAL A 90 -8.14 -6.60 7.38
N TYR A 91 -7.81 -5.70 6.47
CA TYR A 91 -6.88 -4.60 6.74
C TYR A 91 -7.46 -3.59 7.74
N ALA A 92 -8.72 -3.20 7.63
CA ALA A 92 -9.35 -2.30 8.59
C ALA A 92 -9.41 -2.89 10.01
N MET A 93 -9.66 -4.19 10.14
CA MET A 93 -9.54 -4.93 11.41
C MET A 93 -8.12 -4.91 11.95
N TYR A 94 -7.11 -5.04 11.10
CA TYR A 94 -5.70 -4.91 11.51
C TYR A 94 -5.39 -3.50 12.00
N LEU A 95 -5.86 -2.44 11.33
CA LEU A 95 -5.66 -1.05 11.77
C LEU A 95 -6.17 -0.82 13.19
N GLN A 96 -7.27 -1.44 13.58
CA GLN A 96 -7.80 -1.38 14.95
C GLN A 96 -6.78 -1.89 15.99
N THR A 97 -5.98 -2.90 15.64
CA THR A 97 -4.97 -3.45 16.54
C THR A 97 -3.82 -2.49 16.83
N LEU A 98 -3.61 -1.49 15.98
CA LEU A 98 -2.57 -0.48 16.15
C LEU A 98 -2.95 0.56 17.19
N GLY A 99 -4.24 0.84 17.38
CA GLY A 99 -4.74 1.81 18.36
C GLY A 99 -4.04 3.17 18.23
N SER A 100 -3.50 3.69 19.32
CA SER A 100 -2.77 4.97 19.36
C SER A 100 -1.45 4.99 18.55
N LYS A 101 -0.99 3.86 18.05
CA LYS A 101 0.18 3.77 17.15
C LYS A 101 -0.19 3.91 15.68
N LEU A 102 -1.49 4.06 15.38
CA LEU A 102 -1.94 4.26 14.03
C LEU A 102 -1.35 5.55 13.46
N ASN A 103 -0.73 5.43 12.30
CA ASN A 103 -0.20 6.54 11.52
C ASN A 103 -0.45 6.23 10.05
N LEU A 104 -1.53 6.78 9.51
CA LEU A 104 -1.88 6.62 8.10
C LEU A 104 -1.46 7.85 7.31
N SER A 105 -0.86 7.59 6.18
CA SER A 105 -0.52 8.56 5.16
C SER A 105 -0.89 8.02 3.78
N TYR A 106 -1.01 8.89 2.81
CA TYR A 106 -1.25 8.48 1.43
C TYR A 106 -0.42 9.33 0.47
N PHE A 107 -0.22 8.81 -0.72
CA PHE A 107 0.34 9.54 -1.84
C PHE A 107 -0.18 8.98 -3.16
N TYR A 108 -0.04 9.78 -4.20
CA TYR A 108 -0.42 9.42 -5.55
C TYR A 108 0.81 9.26 -6.43
N THR A 109 0.77 8.28 -7.32
CA THR A 109 1.83 8.05 -8.29
C THR A 109 1.30 7.21 -9.45
N ASP A 110 1.67 7.59 -10.66
CA ASP A 110 1.38 6.84 -11.89
C ASP A 110 2.37 5.66 -11.98
N LEU A 111 1.97 4.51 -11.40
CA LEU A 111 2.84 3.32 -11.32
C LEU A 111 3.01 2.65 -12.68
N ASP A 112 1.93 2.44 -13.40
CA ASP A 112 1.93 1.70 -14.66
C ASP A 112 2.14 2.59 -15.89
N LYS A 113 2.29 3.91 -15.67
CA LYS A 113 2.55 4.94 -16.68
C LYS A 113 1.43 5.08 -17.71
N ASP A 114 0.19 4.85 -17.27
CA ASP A 114 -1.01 5.02 -18.09
C ASP A 114 -1.50 6.49 -18.12
N GLY A 115 -0.89 7.36 -17.32
CA GLY A 115 -1.20 8.79 -17.22
C GLY A 115 -2.25 9.10 -16.14
N ARG A 116 -2.65 8.12 -15.34
CA ARG A 116 -3.49 8.26 -14.15
C ARG A 116 -2.71 7.77 -12.94
N ASP A 117 -2.90 8.45 -11.82
CA ASP A 117 -2.19 8.07 -10.61
C ASP A 117 -2.95 6.97 -9.85
N GLU A 118 -2.22 5.99 -9.33
CA GLU A 118 -2.66 5.10 -8.28
C GLU A 118 -2.63 5.80 -6.92
N LEU A 119 -3.56 5.39 -6.03
CA LEU A 119 -3.57 5.79 -4.63
C LEU A 119 -2.87 4.73 -3.78
N LEU A 120 -1.80 5.12 -3.12
CA LEU A 120 -1.06 4.29 -2.17
C LEU A 120 -1.32 4.76 -0.75
N ILE A 121 -1.71 3.85 0.12
CA ILE A 121 -1.97 4.11 1.54
C ILE A 121 -0.94 3.35 2.36
N GLY A 122 -0.41 3.98 3.40
CA GLY A 122 0.60 3.38 4.27
C GLY A 122 0.90 4.23 5.49
N ASN A 123 2.11 4.12 6.03
CA ASN A 123 2.56 4.85 7.22
C ASN A 123 3.73 5.82 6.93
N GLY A 124 3.96 6.18 5.67
CA GLY A 124 5.09 7.00 5.24
C GLY A 124 6.41 6.25 5.07
N GLN A 125 6.50 5.00 5.49
CA GLN A 125 7.68 4.13 5.30
C GLN A 125 7.35 2.88 4.48
N THR A 126 6.14 2.37 4.62
CA THR A 126 5.66 1.17 3.94
C THR A 126 4.32 1.44 3.30
N VAL A 127 4.10 0.85 2.12
CA VAL A 127 2.79 0.81 1.47
C VAL A 127 2.01 -0.38 2.01
N SER A 128 0.77 -0.11 2.41
CA SER A 128 -0.12 -1.12 3.00
C SER A 128 -1.39 -1.38 2.20
N ALA A 129 -1.78 -0.47 1.31
CA ALA A 129 -2.84 -0.69 0.34
C ALA A 129 -2.54 0.06 -0.95
N ILE A 130 -2.91 -0.53 -2.08
CA ILE A 130 -2.79 0.08 -3.40
C ILE A 130 -4.17 0.03 -4.05
N TYR A 131 -4.64 1.19 -4.52
CA TYR A 131 -5.85 1.33 -5.31
C TYR A 131 -5.50 1.86 -6.69
N TYR A 132 -6.19 1.36 -7.69
CA TYR A 132 -6.09 1.79 -9.08
C TYR A 132 -7.46 2.17 -9.62
N LEU A 133 -7.51 2.86 -10.76
CA LEU A 133 -8.76 3.24 -11.41
C LEU A 133 -9.16 2.26 -12.51
N LYS A 134 -10.32 1.65 -12.36
CA LYS A 134 -11.00 0.96 -13.46
C LYS A 134 -12.07 1.87 -14.03
N GLY A 135 -11.73 2.57 -15.08
CA GLY A 135 -12.54 3.72 -15.55
C GLY A 135 -12.46 4.87 -14.55
N GLN A 136 -13.56 5.16 -13.87
CA GLN A 136 -13.66 6.18 -12.82
C GLN A 136 -13.91 5.58 -11.44
N GLN A 137 -13.83 4.27 -11.31
CA GLN A 137 -14.08 3.56 -10.06
C GLN A 137 -12.76 3.13 -9.44
N PRO A 138 -12.46 3.50 -8.18
CA PRO A 138 -11.31 2.98 -7.46
C PRO A 138 -11.52 1.51 -7.12
N GLU A 139 -10.58 0.67 -7.52
CA GLU A 139 -10.52 -0.75 -7.16
C GLU A 139 -9.28 -1.01 -6.31
N LEU A 140 -9.44 -1.80 -5.26
CA LEU A 140 -8.34 -2.25 -4.42
C LEU A 140 -7.53 -3.31 -5.18
N LEU A 141 -6.23 -3.05 -5.38
CA LEU A 141 -5.31 -4.03 -5.92
C LEU A 141 -5.04 -5.13 -4.89
N HIS A 142 -4.58 -4.72 -3.72
CA HIS A 142 -4.34 -5.59 -2.57
C HIS A 142 -4.04 -4.79 -1.31
N THR A 143 -4.06 -5.45 -0.14
CA THR A 143 -3.56 -4.92 1.12
C THR A 143 -2.37 -5.73 1.64
N ALA A 144 -1.47 -5.08 2.37
CA ALA A 144 -0.28 -5.71 2.94
C ALA A 144 -0.04 -5.21 4.37
N PHE A 145 0.20 -6.13 5.30
CA PHE A 145 0.49 -5.80 6.70
C PHE A 145 1.21 -6.96 7.40
N VAL A 146 1.74 -6.67 8.58
CA VAL A 146 2.39 -7.65 9.45
C VAL A 146 1.57 -7.79 10.72
N ALA A 147 0.92 -8.93 10.89
CA ALA A 147 0.15 -9.22 12.10
C ALA A 147 1.06 -9.28 13.33
N SER A 148 0.61 -8.67 14.44
CA SER A 148 1.39 -8.53 15.67
C SER A 148 1.65 -9.84 16.41
N SER A 149 0.81 -10.86 16.20
CA SER A 149 0.89 -12.16 16.85
C SER A 149 1.16 -13.30 15.86
N GLY A 150 2.34 -13.28 15.22
CA GLY A 150 2.99 -14.44 14.63
C GLY A 150 2.29 -15.17 13.47
N GLY A 151 1.23 -14.62 12.90
CA GLY A 151 0.43 -15.32 11.91
C GLY A 151 0.86 -14.99 10.48
N SER A 152 0.39 -13.88 9.97
CA SER A 152 0.51 -13.51 8.57
C SER A 152 1.42 -12.29 8.40
N ARG A 153 2.22 -12.34 7.35
CA ARG A 153 3.05 -11.22 6.90
C ARG A 153 2.85 -11.05 5.42
N SER A 154 2.57 -9.83 5.01
CA SER A 154 2.49 -9.51 3.58
C SER A 154 3.17 -8.18 3.29
N GLY A 155 3.56 -7.97 2.05
CA GLY A 155 4.25 -6.77 1.62
C GLY A 155 4.18 -6.59 0.12
N PHE A 156 4.45 -5.36 -0.29
CA PHE A 156 4.61 -4.97 -1.68
C PHE A 156 6.08 -4.71 -2.00
N GLN A 157 6.48 -5.12 -3.19
CA GLN A 157 7.67 -4.65 -3.85
C GLN A 157 7.24 -3.97 -5.16
N ILE A 158 7.52 -2.67 -5.26
CA ILE A 158 7.17 -1.84 -6.40
C ILE A 158 8.45 -1.61 -7.20
N PHE A 159 8.38 -1.80 -8.52
CA PHE A 159 9.50 -1.67 -9.44
C PHE A 159 9.37 -0.40 -10.28
N GLU A 160 10.49 0.07 -10.81
CA GLU A 160 10.54 1.28 -11.65
C GLU A 160 9.75 1.16 -12.97
N ASP A 161 9.51 -0.06 -13.43
CA ASP A 161 8.69 -0.35 -14.63
C ASP A 161 7.19 -0.36 -14.34
N GLY A 162 6.79 -0.05 -13.09
CA GLY A 162 5.41 -0.03 -12.64
C GLY A 162 4.86 -1.40 -12.22
N SER A 163 5.64 -2.46 -12.37
CA SER A 163 5.19 -3.77 -11.88
C SER A 163 5.21 -3.82 -10.35
N VAL A 164 4.26 -4.56 -9.79
CA VAL A 164 4.11 -4.74 -8.35
C VAL A 164 4.12 -6.22 -8.03
N ILE A 165 4.99 -6.64 -7.12
CA ILE A 165 4.94 -7.97 -6.52
C ILE A 165 4.30 -7.83 -5.13
N TYR A 166 3.20 -8.55 -4.93
CA TYR A 166 2.66 -8.80 -3.60
C TYR A 166 3.14 -10.17 -3.13
N ALA A 167 3.66 -10.22 -1.91
CA ALA A 167 4.08 -11.45 -1.27
C ALA A 167 3.35 -11.61 0.05
N SER A 168 2.81 -12.80 0.32
CA SER A 168 2.25 -13.16 1.62
C SER A 168 2.83 -14.46 2.15
N PHE A 169 3.03 -14.48 3.44
CA PHE A 169 3.56 -15.61 4.19
C PHE A 169 2.77 -15.81 5.47
N SER A 170 2.43 -17.04 5.78
CA SER A 170 1.89 -17.44 7.08
C SER A 170 2.83 -18.41 7.76
N SER A 171 3.10 -18.19 9.05
CA SER A 171 3.92 -19.13 9.84
C SER A 171 3.29 -20.52 10.00
N LEU A 172 2.01 -20.66 9.70
CA LEU A 172 1.27 -21.91 9.74
C LEU A 172 1.25 -22.66 8.40
N GLN A 173 1.75 -22.01 7.33
CA GLN A 173 1.80 -22.58 5.99
C GLN A 173 3.23 -22.54 5.46
N PRO A 174 3.74 -23.65 4.90
CA PRO A 174 5.11 -23.69 4.35
C PRO A 174 5.23 -23.02 2.98
N GLU A 175 4.17 -22.41 2.49
CA GLU A 175 4.09 -21.79 1.15
C GLU A 175 4.07 -20.29 1.27
N VAL A 176 4.69 -19.62 0.29
CA VAL A 176 4.62 -18.16 0.08
C VAL A 176 3.77 -17.90 -1.15
N ASP A 177 2.73 -17.12 -0.99
CA ASP A 177 1.95 -16.65 -2.13
C ASP A 177 2.64 -15.43 -2.74
N LEU A 178 2.91 -15.50 -4.04
CA LEU A 178 3.45 -14.40 -4.82
C LEU A 178 2.46 -14.03 -5.93
N ILE A 179 2.07 -12.76 -5.97
CA ILE A 179 1.21 -12.22 -7.01
C ILE A 179 1.98 -11.11 -7.73
N HIS A 180 2.10 -11.23 -9.04
CA HIS A 180 2.72 -10.22 -9.89
C HIS A 180 1.63 -9.50 -10.68
N TYR A 181 1.60 -8.18 -10.52
CA TYR A 181 0.75 -7.24 -11.25
C TYR A 181 1.59 -6.50 -12.30
N LYS A 182 1.06 -6.39 -13.52
CA LYS A 182 1.69 -5.69 -14.63
C LYS A 182 0.63 -5.12 -15.56
#